data_0ffb20af5d2309526127f76e5077d22c
#
_entry.id   0ffb20af5d2309526127f76e5077d22c
#
_cell.length_a   1.000
_cell.length_b   1.000
_cell.length_c   1.000
_cell.angle_alpha   90.00
_cell.angle_beta   90.00
_cell.angle_gamma   90.00
#
_symmetry.space_group_name_H-M   'P 1'
#
loop_
_entity.id
_entity.type
_entity.pdbx_description
1 polymer ?
#
loop_
_entity_poly.entity_id
_entity_poly.type
_entity_poly.pdbx_seq_one_letter_code
_entity_poly.pdbx_strand_id
1 'polypeptide(L)'
;MTKKVVKSRVEKLRNHFTLSEAGFWSLIRSNLRNASRWWKPIAECKKLAKRAYKGTNKSQKWEYQCKHCQEWFMEKEIAVDHIVEAGTLTCGDDLKGFIERLFCEIEGFQVLCNKRLDGKESCHKKKTDKYKKAKKI
;
A
#
# COMPACT_ATOMS: atom_id res chain seq x y z
N MET A 1 11.24 38.53 27.18
CA MET A 1 10.48 37.28 27.46
C MET A 1 9.76 36.84 26.22
N THR A 2 10.18 35.74 25.65
CA THR A 2 9.47 35.09 24.57
C THR A 2 8.20 34.46 25.11
N LYS A 3 7.04 34.95 24.69
CA LYS A 3 5.75 34.29 24.98
C LYS A 3 5.76 32.91 24.32
N LYS A 4 5.71 31.84 25.11
CA LYS A 4 5.47 30.49 24.58
C LYS A 4 4.14 30.51 23.84
N VAL A 5 4.15 30.26 22.56
CA VAL A 5 2.93 30.02 21.77
C VAL A 5 2.33 28.71 22.28
N VAL A 6 1.25 28.80 23.04
CA VAL A 6 0.48 27.62 23.46
C VAL A 6 -0.26 27.12 22.23
N LYS A 7 0.16 25.98 21.72
CA LYS A 7 -0.61 25.30 20.67
C LYS A 7 -2.01 25.01 21.21
N SER A 8 -3.04 25.50 20.52
CA SER A 8 -4.42 25.19 20.87
C SER A 8 -4.62 23.66 20.89
N ARG A 9 -5.24 23.15 21.95
CA ARG A 9 -5.58 21.74 22.04
C ARG A 9 -6.56 21.39 20.92
N VAL A 10 -6.27 20.31 20.17
CA VAL A 10 -7.20 19.75 19.20
C VAL A 10 -8.38 19.15 19.95
N GLU A 11 -9.60 19.53 19.57
CA GLU A 11 -10.81 19.00 20.18
C GLU A 11 -11.00 17.52 19.86
N LYS A 12 -11.43 16.74 20.83
CA LYS A 12 -11.72 15.32 20.71
C LYS A 12 -13.21 15.08 20.90
N LEU A 13 -13.97 15.18 19.80
CA LEU A 13 -15.43 15.10 19.83
C LEU A 13 -15.98 13.72 19.41
N ARG A 14 -15.14 12.84 18.88
CA ARG A 14 -15.51 11.50 18.44
C ARG A 14 -15.23 10.45 19.50
N ASN A 15 -15.93 9.34 19.42
CA ASN A 15 -15.75 8.17 20.29
C ASN A 15 -15.78 8.55 21.77
N HIS A 16 -16.86 9.18 22.19
CA HIS A 16 -17.07 9.68 23.55
C HIS A 16 -15.89 10.52 24.05
N PHE A 17 -15.55 11.57 23.30
CA PHE A 17 -14.51 12.56 23.63
C PHE A 17 -13.08 12.00 23.72
N THR A 18 -12.79 10.88 23.03
CA THR A 18 -11.44 10.27 23.04
C THR A 18 -10.66 10.47 21.76
N LEU A 19 -11.33 10.80 20.64
CA LEU A 19 -10.70 10.96 19.33
C LEU A 19 -10.97 12.35 18.73
N SER A 20 -9.92 12.96 18.19
CA SER A 20 -10.05 14.12 17.31
C SER A 20 -10.66 13.68 15.96
N GLU A 21 -11.09 14.62 15.14
CA GLU A 21 -11.57 14.36 13.79
C GLU A 21 -10.48 13.64 12.96
N ALA A 22 -9.24 14.10 13.03
CA ALA A 22 -8.10 13.46 12.35
C ALA A 22 -7.86 12.04 12.88
N GLY A 23 -7.95 11.83 14.19
CA GLY A 23 -7.80 10.50 14.80
C GLY A 23 -8.89 9.54 14.37
N PHE A 24 -10.12 10.01 14.26
CA PHE A 24 -11.26 9.23 13.77
C PHE A 24 -11.03 8.73 12.34
N TRP A 25 -10.65 9.60 11.41
CA TRP A 25 -10.42 9.20 10.03
C TRP A 25 -9.17 8.33 9.87
N SER A 26 -8.15 8.54 10.70
CA SER A 26 -6.99 7.67 10.77
C SER A 26 -7.36 6.24 11.20
N LEU A 27 -8.25 6.12 12.20
CA LEU A 27 -8.78 4.82 12.65
C LEU A 27 -9.54 4.10 11.53
N ILE A 28 -10.46 4.81 10.86
CA ILE A 28 -11.23 4.25 9.74
C ILE A 28 -10.30 3.79 8.62
N ARG A 29 -9.33 4.63 8.23
CA ARG A 29 -8.35 4.31 7.19
C ARG A 29 -7.55 3.04 7.52
N SER A 30 -7.06 2.94 8.75
CA SER A 30 -6.29 1.79 9.21
C SER A 30 -7.09 0.49 9.17
N ASN A 31 -8.35 0.54 9.61
CA ASN A 31 -9.23 -0.63 9.58
C ASN A 31 -9.59 -1.05 8.16
N LEU A 32 -9.84 -0.12 7.27
CA LEU A 32 -10.08 -0.43 5.85
C LEU A 32 -8.85 -1.05 5.20
N ARG A 33 -7.65 -0.53 5.46
CA ARG A 33 -6.41 -1.10 4.96
C ARG A 33 -6.15 -2.51 5.49
N ASN A 34 -6.43 -2.76 6.76
CA ASN A 34 -6.32 -4.10 7.33
C ASN A 34 -7.28 -5.08 6.66
N ALA A 35 -8.54 -4.66 6.44
CA ALA A 35 -9.52 -5.48 5.74
C ALA A 35 -9.11 -5.76 4.30
N SER A 36 -8.47 -4.81 3.62
CA SER A 36 -8.07 -4.95 2.22
C SER A 36 -7.01 -6.03 1.98
N ARG A 37 -6.28 -6.45 3.00
CA ARG A 37 -5.28 -7.52 2.89
C ARG A 37 -5.89 -8.85 2.42
N TRP A 38 -7.17 -9.05 2.69
CA TRP A 38 -7.90 -10.29 2.37
C TRP A 38 -8.74 -10.15 1.10
N TRP A 39 -8.62 -9.05 0.38
CA TRP A 39 -9.33 -8.80 -0.86
C TRP A 39 -8.89 -9.78 -1.93
N LYS A 40 -9.83 -10.57 -2.47
CA LYS A 40 -9.54 -11.67 -3.41
C LYS A 40 -8.75 -11.26 -4.66
N PRO A 41 -9.02 -10.12 -5.31
CA PRO A 41 -8.24 -9.71 -6.48
C PRO A 41 -6.74 -9.62 -6.24
N ILE A 42 -6.29 -9.35 -5.01
CA ILE A 42 -4.87 -9.33 -4.64
C ILE A 42 -4.26 -10.73 -4.80
N ALA A 43 -4.91 -11.75 -4.24
CA ALA A 43 -4.45 -13.13 -4.36
C ALA A 43 -4.50 -13.62 -5.81
N GLU A 44 -5.53 -13.25 -6.57
CA GLU A 44 -5.65 -13.61 -7.98
C GLU A 44 -4.58 -12.93 -8.84
N CYS A 45 -4.26 -11.66 -8.58
CA CYS A 45 -3.19 -10.95 -9.27
C CYS A 45 -1.83 -11.64 -9.05
N LYS A 46 -1.54 -12.01 -7.81
CA LYS A 46 -0.32 -12.74 -7.44
C LYS A 46 -0.25 -14.10 -8.15
N LYS A 47 -1.36 -14.81 -8.18
CA LYS A 47 -1.48 -16.13 -8.82
C LYS A 47 -1.20 -16.06 -10.32
N LEU A 48 -1.66 -15.02 -11.00
CA LEU A 48 -1.40 -14.82 -12.44
C LEU A 48 0.06 -14.50 -12.74
N ALA A 49 0.81 -13.97 -11.78
CA ALA A 49 2.21 -13.59 -11.93
C ALA A 49 3.18 -14.77 -11.68
N LYS A 50 2.69 -15.90 -11.16
CA LYS A 50 3.56 -17.01 -10.77
C LYS A 50 3.76 -18.04 -11.87
N ARG A 51 4.90 -18.69 -11.82
CA ARG A 51 5.20 -19.89 -12.62
C ARG A 51 6.00 -20.89 -11.78
N ALA A 52 6.17 -22.12 -12.25
CA ALA A 52 7.03 -23.09 -11.62
C ALA A 52 8.47 -22.57 -11.58
N TYR A 53 9.11 -22.71 -10.43
CA TYR A 53 10.51 -22.30 -10.27
C TYR A 53 11.44 -23.17 -11.10
N LYS A 54 12.36 -22.53 -11.82
CA LYS A 54 13.30 -23.19 -12.75
C LYS A 54 14.74 -23.24 -12.24
N GLY A 55 14.98 -22.77 -11.00
CA GLY A 55 16.30 -22.71 -10.42
C GLY A 55 16.70 -23.97 -9.64
N THR A 56 17.78 -23.87 -8.87
CA THR A 56 18.42 -24.98 -8.17
C THR A 56 18.03 -25.15 -6.70
N ASN A 57 17.35 -24.16 -6.11
CA ASN A 57 16.92 -24.22 -4.72
C ASN A 57 15.74 -25.19 -4.56
N LYS A 58 15.99 -26.33 -3.91
CA LYS A 58 15.01 -27.43 -3.75
C LYS A 58 13.80 -27.07 -2.91
N SER A 59 13.88 -26.05 -2.06
CA SER A 59 12.77 -25.62 -1.20
C SER A 59 11.83 -24.64 -1.89
N GLN A 60 12.24 -24.04 -2.98
CA GLN A 60 11.43 -23.10 -3.75
C GLN A 60 10.63 -23.83 -4.84
N LYS A 61 9.31 -23.66 -4.82
CA LYS A 61 8.40 -24.30 -5.82
C LYS A 61 7.95 -23.31 -6.91
N TRP A 62 7.84 -22.05 -6.58
CA TRP A 62 7.24 -21.03 -7.43
C TRP A 62 8.12 -19.78 -7.51
N GLU A 63 8.01 -19.06 -8.60
CA GLU A 63 8.59 -17.74 -8.77
C GLU A 63 7.56 -16.78 -9.40
N TYR A 64 7.75 -15.49 -9.16
CA TYR A 64 6.79 -14.44 -9.49
C TYR A 64 7.46 -13.37 -10.34
N GLN A 65 6.79 -12.93 -11.40
CA GLN A 65 7.32 -11.91 -12.30
C GLN A 65 6.92 -10.51 -11.86
N CYS A 66 7.91 -9.62 -11.71
CA CYS A 66 7.66 -8.20 -11.54
C CYS A 66 7.12 -7.63 -12.86
N LYS A 67 6.01 -6.92 -12.79
CA LYS A 67 5.40 -6.33 -14.00
C LYS A 67 6.26 -5.26 -14.65
N HIS A 68 7.03 -4.53 -13.86
CA HIS A 68 7.87 -3.42 -14.35
C HIS A 68 9.20 -3.88 -14.95
N CYS A 69 10.03 -4.59 -14.17
CA CYS A 69 11.35 -5.03 -14.63
C CYS A 69 11.34 -6.38 -15.35
N GLN A 70 10.23 -7.10 -15.32
CA GLN A 70 10.03 -8.40 -15.97
C GLN A 70 10.93 -9.52 -15.44
N GLU A 71 11.67 -9.29 -14.36
CA GLU A 71 12.48 -10.30 -13.69
C GLU A 71 11.64 -11.16 -12.75
N TRP A 72 12.16 -12.34 -12.40
CA TRP A 72 11.47 -13.33 -11.57
C TRP A 72 12.05 -13.35 -10.15
N PHE A 73 11.17 -13.46 -9.16
CA PHE A 73 11.49 -13.35 -7.75
C PHE A 73 10.79 -14.43 -6.92
N MET A 74 11.32 -14.67 -5.71
CA MET A 74 10.63 -15.46 -4.68
C MET A 74 9.41 -14.70 -4.16
N GLU A 75 8.46 -15.42 -3.59
CA GLU A 75 7.23 -14.83 -3.03
C GLU A 75 7.52 -13.70 -2.02
N LYS A 76 8.50 -13.88 -1.15
CA LYS A 76 8.89 -12.86 -0.15
C LYS A 76 9.55 -11.61 -0.73
N GLU A 77 9.94 -11.65 -1.99
CA GLU A 77 10.63 -10.55 -2.68
C GLU A 77 9.70 -9.72 -3.54
N ILE A 78 8.42 -10.04 -3.56
CA ILE A 78 7.41 -9.32 -4.34
C ILE A 78 6.30 -8.79 -3.44
N ALA A 79 5.60 -7.78 -3.94
CA ALA A 79 4.39 -7.26 -3.33
C ALA A 79 3.34 -7.01 -4.41
N VAL A 80 2.08 -7.21 -4.06
CA VAL A 80 0.96 -6.79 -4.90
C VAL A 80 0.67 -5.33 -4.58
N ASP A 81 0.73 -4.50 -5.59
CA ASP A 81 0.62 -3.05 -5.48
C ASP A 81 -0.60 -2.54 -6.22
N HIS A 82 -1.21 -1.47 -5.70
CA HIS A 82 -2.26 -0.75 -6.41
C HIS A 82 -1.62 0.08 -7.53
N ILE A 83 -2.11 -0.08 -8.76
CA ILE A 83 -1.63 0.73 -9.90
C ILE A 83 -1.92 2.21 -9.63
N VAL A 84 -3.15 2.50 -9.17
CA VAL A 84 -3.53 3.83 -8.69
C VAL A 84 -3.58 3.79 -7.16
N GLU A 85 -2.80 4.65 -6.51
CA GLU A 85 -2.75 4.72 -5.05
C GLU A 85 -4.13 4.99 -4.45
N ALA A 86 -4.43 4.37 -3.31
CA ALA A 86 -5.71 4.60 -2.61
C ALA A 86 -5.87 6.05 -2.17
N GLY A 87 -4.78 6.75 -1.93
CA GLY A 87 -4.77 8.17 -1.58
C GLY A 87 -5.01 8.42 -0.10
N THR A 88 -5.60 9.57 0.19
CA THR A 88 -5.85 10.02 1.56
C THR A 88 -7.30 9.79 1.97
N LEU A 89 -7.52 9.63 3.26
CA LEU A 89 -8.84 9.58 3.88
C LEU A 89 -8.80 10.47 5.11
N THR A 90 -9.25 11.72 4.96
CA THR A 90 -9.22 12.75 6.01
C THR A 90 -10.60 13.30 6.35
N CYS A 91 -11.59 13.01 5.54
CA CYS A 91 -12.99 13.44 5.74
C CYS A 91 -13.94 12.50 4.98
N GLY A 92 -15.23 12.64 5.22
CA GLY A 92 -16.26 11.81 4.60
C GLY A 92 -16.29 11.91 3.07
N ASP A 93 -15.96 13.06 2.51
CA ASP A 93 -15.95 13.26 1.05
C ASP A 93 -14.89 12.41 0.34
N ASP A 94 -13.82 12.04 1.03
CA ASP A 94 -12.77 11.17 0.49
C ASP A 94 -13.16 9.69 0.50
N LEU A 95 -14.17 9.30 1.28
CA LEU A 95 -14.44 7.91 1.63
C LEU A 95 -14.75 7.04 0.42
N LYS A 96 -15.66 7.47 -0.43
CA LYS A 96 -16.08 6.69 -1.61
C LYS A 96 -14.89 6.40 -2.53
N GLY A 97 -14.14 7.43 -2.90
CA GLY A 97 -12.97 7.30 -3.78
C GLY A 97 -11.88 6.43 -3.16
N PHE A 98 -11.62 6.61 -1.87
CA PHE A 98 -10.65 5.80 -1.13
C PHE A 98 -11.03 4.31 -1.16
N ILE A 99 -12.28 3.98 -0.88
CA ILE A 99 -12.78 2.59 -0.89
C ILE A 99 -12.68 2.00 -2.30
N GLU A 100 -13.10 2.73 -3.32
CA GLU A 100 -13.07 2.24 -4.71
C GLU A 100 -11.64 1.97 -5.20
N ARG A 101 -10.67 2.79 -4.79
CA ARG A 101 -9.26 2.58 -5.14
C ARG A 101 -8.61 1.47 -4.32
N LEU A 102 -8.96 1.37 -3.03
CA LEU A 102 -8.41 0.34 -2.13
C LEU A 102 -8.93 -1.05 -2.48
N PHE A 103 -10.23 -1.18 -2.73
CA PHE A 103 -10.92 -2.42 -3.07
C PHE A 103 -11.25 -2.47 -4.56
N CYS A 104 -10.27 -2.21 -5.40
CA CYS A 104 -10.43 -2.31 -6.85
C CYS A 104 -10.37 -3.76 -7.33
N GLU A 105 -10.76 -3.98 -8.57
CA GLU A 105 -10.69 -5.30 -9.17
C GLU A 105 -9.26 -5.63 -9.64
N ILE A 106 -9.09 -6.81 -10.20
CA ILE A 106 -7.75 -7.34 -10.53
C ILE A 106 -6.95 -6.41 -11.47
N GLU A 107 -7.61 -5.73 -12.37
CA GLU A 107 -6.98 -4.78 -13.31
C GLU A 107 -6.33 -3.59 -12.62
N GLY A 108 -6.72 -3.32 -11.38
CA GLY A 108 -6.14 -2.24 -10.56
C GLY A 108 -4.92 -2.64 -9.75
N PHE A 109 -4.50 -3.89 -9.83
CA PHE A 109 -3.35 -4.41 -9.09
C PHE A 109 -2.21 -4.84 -10.03
N GLN A 110 -1.00 -4.82 -9.49
CA GLN A 110 0.20 -5.32 -10.19
C GLN A 110 1.17 -5.93 -9.19
N VAL A 111 1.96 -6.90 -9.65
CA VAL A 111 3.05 -7.47 -8.86
C VAL A 111 4.33 -6.69 -9.15
N LEU A 112 4.97 -6.20 -8.10
CA LEU A 112 6.26 -5.49 -8.19
C LEU A 112 7.26 -6.14 -7.25
N CYS A 113 8.54 -6.16 -7.65
CA CYS A 113 9.59 -6.58 -6.73
C CYS A 113 9.72 -5.55 -5.60
N ASN A 114 9.82 -6.04 -4.35
CA ASN A 114 10.02 -5.19 -3.18
C ASN A 114 11.41 -5.36 -2.55
N LYS A 115 12.17 -6.35 -3.02
CA LYS A 115 13.52 -6.64 -2.57
C LYS A 115 14.33 -7.20 -3.73
N ARG A 116 15.55 -6.69 -3.93
CA ARG A 116 16.46 -7.16 -4.98
C ARG A 116 17.80 -7.57 -4.39
N LEU A 117 18.32 -8.71 -4.87
CA LEU A 117 19.62 -9.25 -4.43
C LEU A 117 20.81 -8.60 -5.18
N ASP A 118 20.54 -7.86 -6.27
CA ASP A 118 21.58 -7.23 -7.09
C ASP A 118 22.02 -5.85 -6.59
N GLY A 119 21.53 -5.41 -5.42
CA GLY A 119 21.86 -4.11 -4.85
C GLY A 119 21.11 -2.92 -5.45
N LYS A 120 20.30 -3.15 -6.48
CA LYS A 120 19.47 -2.10 -7.09
C LYS A 120 18.19 -1.86 -6.28
N GLU A 121 17.60 -0.67 -6.43
CA GLU A 121 16.31 -0.38 -5.82
C GLU A 121 15.20 -1.23 -6.43
N SER A 122 14.28 -1.69 -5.59
CA SER A 122 13.09 -2.43 -6.06
C SER A 122 12.15 -1.51 -6.84
N CYS A 123 11.40 -2.10 -7.77
CA CYS A 123 10.40 -1.36 -8.55
C CYS A 123 9.29 -0.78 -7.66
N HIS A 124 8.91 -1.50 -6.59
CA HIS A 124 7.94 -1.02 -5.60
C HIS A 124 8.45 0.24 -4.89
N LYS A 125 9.71 0.25 -4.45
CA LYS A 125 10.31 1.42 -3.80
C LYS A 125 10.38 2.63 -4.74
N LYS A 126 10.80 2.43 -5.99
CA LYS A 126 10.85 3.48 -7.01
C LYS A 126 9.49 4.12 -7.23
N LYS A 127 8.44 3.32 -7.33
CA LYS A 127 7.06 3.81 -7.48
C LYS A 127 6.60 4.60 -6.26
N THR A 128 6.86 4.08 -5.06
CA THR A 128 6.50 4.73 -3.80
C THR A 128 7.18 6.08 -3.65
N ASP A 129 8.48 6.17 -3.94
CA ASP A 129 9.25 7.40 -3.87
C ASP A 129 8.74 8.43 -4.87
N LYS A 130 8.41 8.02 -6.08
CA LYS A 130 7.83 8.87 -7.11
C LYS A 130 6.49 9.46 -6.68
N TYR A 131 5.63 8.65 -6.08
CA TYR A 131 4.33 9.07 -5.54
C TYR A 131 4.49 10.09 -4.41
N LYS A 132 5.42 9.85 -3.48
CA LYS A 132 5.70 10.77 -2.38
C LYS A 132 6.23 12.12 -2.88
N LYS A 133 7.08 12.12 -3.91
CA LYS A 133 7.57 13.36 -4.55
C LYS A 133 6.43 14.16 -5.18
N ALA A 134 5.53 13.50 -5.89
CA ALA A 134 4.37 14.15 -6.52
C ALA A 134 3.46 14.81 -5.49
N LYS A 135 3.32 14.24 -4.28
CA LYS A 135 2.52 14.81 -3.18
C LYS A 135 3.13 16.07 -2.54
N LYS A 136 4.43 16.27 -2.66
CA LYS A 136 5.14 17.39 -2.02
C LYS A 136 5.12 18.69 -2.84
N ILE A 137 4.54 18.66 -4.03
CA ILE A 137 4.44 19.83 -4.91
C ILE A 137 3.17 20.62 -4.60
#